data_885180587aba8c2978a2356cb0b09d18
#
_entry.id   885180587aba8c2978a2356cb0b09d18
#
_cell.length_a   1.000
_cell.length_b   1.000
_cell.length_c   1.000
_cell.angle_alpha   90.00
_cell.angle_beta   90.00
_cell.angle_gamma   90.00
#
_symmetry.space_group_name_H-M   'P 1'
#
loop_
_entity.id
_entity.type
_entity.pdbx_description
1 polymer ?
#
loop_
_entity_poly.entity_id
_entity_poly.type
_entity_poly.pdbx_seq_one_letter_code
_entity_poly.pdbx_strand_id
1 'polypeptide(L)' 'MAKASGRSYRCYYTPRDRFGNPVASENGILPFVQVRAGNAEHAQRAAHHVTGCPVANVERIEHTGA' A
#
# COMPACT_ATOMS: atom_id res chain seq x y z
N MET A 1 20.53 -3.58 -16.83
CA MET A 1 19.97 -3.45 -16.59
C MET A 1 19.10 -3.78 -16.02
N ALA A 2 18.98 -3.69 -15.49
CA ALA A 2 18.24 -4.22 -14.78
C ALA A 2 17.01 -3.92 -14.91
N LYS A 3 16.40 -4.29 -15.09
CA LYS A 3 15.32 -4.00 -15.15
C LYS A 3 14.71 -4.06 -14.07
N ALA A 4 14.18 -3.24 -13.64
CA ALA A 4 13.53 -3.20 -12.55
C ALA A 4 12.58 -4.13 -12.54
N SER A 5 12.62 -5.00 -11.86
CA SER A 5 11.67 -5.93 -11.85
C SER A 5 10.58 -5.64 -10.96
N GLY A 6 10.50 -4.61 -10.35
CA GLY A 6 9.42 -4.35 -9.43
C GLY A 6 8.15 -3.96 -10.11
N ARG A 7 7.03 -4.31 -9.53
CA ARG A 7 5.73 -3.86 -9.99
C ARG A 7 5.21 -2.83 -9.04
N SER A 8 4.33 -1.99 -9.51
CA SER A 8 3.76 -0.96 -8.65
C SER A 8 2.50 -1.48 -8.00
N TYR A 9 2.36 -1.24 -6.72
CA TYR A 9 1.19 -1.64 -5.98
C TYR A 9 0.66 -0.46 -5.19
N ARG A 10 -0.65 -0.39 -5.10
CA ARG A 10 -1.31 0.63 -4.29
C ARG A 10 -1.81 -0.09 -3.04
N CYS A 11 -1.26 0.26 -1.91
CA CYS A 11 -1.58 -0.44 -0.68
C CYS A 11 -2.42 0.46 0.20
N TYR A 12 -3.68 0.08 0.36
CA TYR A 12 -4.62 0.84 1.17
C TYR A 12 -4.46 0.39 2.61
N TYR A 13 -4.33 1.32 3.52
CA TYR A 13 -4.10 0.99 4.90
C TYR A 13 -5.14 1.67 5.79
N THR A 14 -5.30 1.16 7.01
CA THR A 14 -6.22 1.72 7.96
C THR A 14 -5.43 2.64 8.88
N PRO A 15 -5.62 3.94 8.78
CA PRO A 15 -4.87 4.86 9.64
C PRO A 15 -5.26 4.68 11.10
N ARG A 16 -4.34 4.99 12.00
CA ARG A 16 -4.62 4.91 13.41
C ARG A 16 -4.31 6.24 14.05
N ASP A 17 -5.04 6.56 15.10
CA ASP A 17 -4.78 7.80 15.80
C ASP A 17 -3.65 7.58 16.81
N ARG A 18 -3.37 8.60 17.59
CA ARG A 18 -2.25 8.51 18.53
C ARG A 18 -2.49 7.47 19.59
N PHE A 19 -3.71 7.04 19.81
CA PHE A 19 -4.00 6.03 20.77
C PHE A 19 -4.04 4.64 20.17
N GLY A 20 -3.74 4.50 18.90
CA GLY A 20 -3.74 3.21 18.25
C GLY A 20 -5.08 2.73 17.78
N ASN A 21 -6.10 3.56 17.84
CA ASN A 21 -7.42 3.16 17.40
C ASN A 21 -7.58 3.43 15.91
N PRO A 22 -8.26 2.57 15.19
CA PRO A 22 -8.47 2.81 13.77
C PRO A 22 -9.30 4.07 13.56
N VAL A 23 -8.94 4.81 12.54
CA VAL A 23 -9.63 6.04 12.22
C VAL A 23 -10.49 5.76 11.01
N ALA A 24 -11.78 6.02 11.13
CA ALA A 24 -12.68 5.76 10.03
C ALA A 24 -12.54 6.86 9.00
N SER A 25 -12.60 6.48 7.75
CA SER A 25 -12.56 7.45 6.69
C SER A 25 -13.91 8.09 6.53
N GLU A 26 -13.94 9.39 6.32
CA GLU A 26 -15.21 10.08 6.24
C GLU A 26 -16.01 9.65 5.04
N ASN A 27 -15.38 9.34 3.95
CA ASN A 27 -16.12 8.96 2.75
C ASN A 27 -15.90 7.50 2.42
N GLY A 28 -15.44 6.72 3.35
CA GLY A 28 -15.29 5.29 3.11
C GLY A 28 -14.09 4.92 2.28
N ILE A 29 -13.26 5.86 1.92
CA ILE A 29 -12.11 5.59 1.10
C ILE A 29 -10.88 5.63 1.97
N LEU A 30 -10.13 4.54 1.97
CA LEU A 30 -8.91 4.49 2.76
C LEU A 30 -7.76 5.18 2.03
N PRO A 31 -6.85 5.77 2.77
CA PRO A 31 -5.63 6.28 2.15
C PRO A 31 -4.75 5.15 1.66
N PHE A 32 -3.86 5.46 0.75
CA PHE A 32 -2.98 4.43 0.25
C PHE A 32 -1.58 4.98 0.04
N VAL A 33 -0.62 4.08 -0.04
CA VAL A 33 0.72 4.42 -0.46
C VAL A 33 1.05 3.54 -1.66
N GLN A 34 1.84 4.06 -2.56
CA GLN A 34 2.24 3.31 -3.73
C GLN A 34 3.64 2.79 -3.47
N VAL A 35 3.82 1.49 -3.57
CA VAL A 35 5.11 0.89 -3.34
C VAL A 35 5.48 0.02 -4.53
N ARG A 36 6.75 -0.19 -4.72
CA ARG A 36 7.23 -1.06 -5.78
C ARG A 36 7.79 -2.33 -5.13
N ALA A 37 7.34 -3.46 -5.57
CA ALA A 37 7.76 -4.72 -4.98
C ALA A 37 7.64 -5.84 -5.99
N GLY A 38 8.20 -6.97 -5.66
CA GLY A 38 8.17 -8.10 -6.57
C GLY A 38 6.84 -8.84 -6.57
N ASN A 39 6.09 -8.75 -5.51
CA ASN A 39 4.77 -9.37 -5.44
C ASN A 39 3.94 -8.64 -4.39
N ALA A 40 2.68 -9.03 -4.29
CA ALA A 40 1.75 -8.34 -3.40
C ALA A 40 2.13 -8.48 -1.93
N GLU A 41 2.65 -9.63 -1.56
CA GLU A 41 3.03 -9.85 -0.19
C GLU A 41 4.16 -8.92 0.23
N HIS A 42 5.15 -8.76 -0.62
CA HIS A 42 6.23 -7.83 -0.32
C HIS A 42 5.73 -6.39 -0.31
N ALA A 43 4.79 -6.07 -1.19
CA ALA A 43 4.22 -4.73 -1.22
C ALA A 43 3.48 -4.43 0.08
N GLN A 44 2.72 -5.40 0.55
CA GLN A 44 1.98 -5.24 1.80
C GLN A 44 2.93 -5.02 2.96
N ARG A 45 3.99 -5.80 3.02
CA ARG A 45 4.95 -5.67 4.10
C ARG A 45 5.65 -4.32 4.05
N ALA A 46 6.03 -3.87 2.85
CA ALA A 46 6.68 -2.59 2.70
C ALA A 46 5.75 -1.45 3.12
N ALA A 47 4.49 -1.53 2.73
CA ALA A 47 3.53 -0.49 3.08
C ALA A 47 3.31 -0.45 4.59
N HIS A 48 3.21 -1.62 5.23
CA HIS A 48 3.05 -1.66 6.67
C HIS A 48 4.27 -1.02 7.35
N HIS A 49 5.44 -1.29 6.84
CA HIS A 49 6.65 -0.74 7.42
C HIS A 49 6.70 0.78 7.27
N VAL A 50 6.29 1.27 6.12
CA VAL A 50 6.34 2.71 5.85
C VAL A 50 5.26 3.47 6.63
N THR A 51 4.06 2.91 6.70
CA THR A 51 2.96 3.63 7.33
C THR A 51 2.82 3.33 8.81
N GLY A 52 3.32 2.19 9.24
CA GLY A 52 3.11 1.74 10.60
C GLY A 52 1.70 1.31 10.86
N CYS A 53 0.88 1.15 9.82
CA CYS A 53 -0.51 0.80 9.95
C CYS A 53 -0.81 -0.48 9.22
N PRO A 54 -1.83 -1.21 9.63
CA PRO A 54 -2.16 -2.44 8.94
C PRO A 54 -2.69 -2.16 7.54
N VAL A 55 -2.29 -2.98 6.60
CA VAL A 55 -2.69 -2.84 5.22
C VAL A 55 -4.00 -3.59 5.03
N ALA A 56 -5.01 -2.90 4.54
CA ALA A 56 -6.31 -3.49 4.35
C ALA A 56 -6.47 -4.12 2.97
N ASN A 57 -5.82 -3.57 1.98
CA ASN A 57 -5.97 -4.09 0.62
C ASN A 57 -4.76 -3.70 -0.21
N VAL A 58 -4.41 -4.55 -1.17
CA VAL A 58 -3.30 -4.29 -2.07
C VAL A 58 -3.81 -4.43 -3.49
N GLU A 59 -3.59 -3.41 -4.29
CA GLU A 59 -4.04 -3.41 -5.67
C GLU A 59 -2.84 -3.27 -6.57
N ARG A 60 -2.72 -4.14 -7.55
CA ARG A 60 -1.62 -4.07 -8.49
C ARG A 60 -1.94 -3.05 -9.56
N ILE A 61 -1.02 -2.15 -9.81
CA ILE A 61 -1.20 -1.15 -10.82
C ILE A 61 -0.45 -1.60 -12.05
N GLU A 62 -1.16 -1.77 -13.15
CA GLU A 62 -0.54 -2.19 -14.35
C GLU A 62 -0.26 -1.02 -15.21
N HIS A 63 0.96 -0.91 -15.64
CA HIS A 63 1.30 0.13 -16.53
C HIS A 63 1.36 -0.44 -17.87
N THR A 64 0.46 -0.08 -18.68
CA THR A 64 0.53 -0.56 -19.92
C THR A 64 1.26 0.37 -20.69
N GLY A 65 1.80 1.05 -20.50
CA GLY A 65 2.41 1.93 -21.18
C GLY A 65 3.12 1.89 -22.08
N ALA A 66 3.19 1.66 -22.32
CA ALA A 66 3.87 1.58 -23.15
C ALA A 66 4.29 2.31 -23.43
#